data_6d02e3ba7d1567db84ee799a675680da
#
_entry.id   6d02e3ba7d1567db84ee799a675680da
#
_cell.length_a   1.000
_cell.length_b   1.000
_cell.length_c   1.000
_cell.angle_alpha   90.00
_cell.angle_beta   90.00
_cell.angle_gamma   90.00
#
_symmetry.space_group_name_H-M   'P 1'
#
loop_
_entity.id
_entity.type
_entity.pdbx_description
1 polymer ?
#
loop_
_entity_poly.entity_id
_entity_poly.type
_entity_poly.pdbx_seq_one_letter_code
_entity_poly.pdbx_strand_id
1 'polypeptide(L)'
;MKRIVQIFDAQNFSAEALAFSASIVRHSGSSLIGLFVQDTSFINDPGMNIIAGQFYVEEIVLTSEEKQKIQDTTDASVAAFMQACEQHNITGIAIVKQGIPAEILKTESRYCDMMIVSPLLSFDGEQAVPTVFVYNLLAAAECPVLLSPERFQNIDEVIIAFDGSKSASFAIRQFAYM
;
A
#
# COMPACT_ATOMS: atom_id res chain seq x y z
N MET A 1 21.56 -3.04 -0.89
CA MET A 1 20.46 -2.09 -1.23
C MET A 1 19.18 -2.80 -0.88
N LYS A 2 18.37 -2.24 0.02
CA LYS A 2 17.12 -2.86 0.47
C LYS A 2 15.98 -2.47 -0.48
N ARG A 3 15.06 -3.40 -0.69
CA ARG A 3 13.83 -3.15 -1.46
C ARG A 3 12.72 -2.71 -0.51
N ILE A 4 12.55 -1.41 -0.37
CA ILE A 4 11.51 -0.79 0.46
C ILE A 4 10.34 -0.41 -0.44
N VAL A 5 9.17 -0.95 -0.15
CA VAL A 5 7.96 -0.76 -0.96
C VAL A 5 6.93 0.00 -0.16
N GLN A 6 6.49 1.15 -0.66
CA GLN A 6 5.34 1.87 -0.11
C GLN A 6 4.10 1.61 -0.96
N ILE A 7 3.00 1.30 -0.29
CA ILE A 7 1.75 0.93 -0.94
C ILE A 7 0.85 2.16 -1.06
N PHE A 8 0.27 2.32 -2.24
CA PHE A 8 -0.72 3.36 -2.54
C PHE A 8 -1.93 2.77 -3.25
N ASP A 9 -3.09 3.32 -2.95
CA ASP A 9 -4.21 3.21 -3.86
C ASP A 9 -3.90 4.08 -5.10
N ALA A 10 -3.98 3.48 -6.30
CA ALA A 10 -3.67 4.18 -7.55
C ALA A 10 -4.62 5.35 -7.83
N GLN A 11 -5.83 5.30 -7.24
CA GLN A 11 -6.86 6.33 -7.41
C GLN A 11 -6.83 7.40 -6.32
N ASN A 12 -6.07 7.18 -5.24
CA ASN A 12 -6.07 8.08 -4.07
C ASN A 12 -4.66 8.25 -3.49
N PHE A 13 -3.78 8.89 -4.24
CA PHE A 13 -2.41 9.18 -3.79
C PHE A 13 -2.36 10.38 -2.87
N SER A 14 -1.63 10.23 -1.74
CA SER A 14 -1.27 11.34 -0.85
C SER A 14 0.24 11.49 -0.74
N ALA A 15 0.75 12.66 -1.08
CA ALA A 15 2.17 12.98 -0.96
C ALA A 15 2.63 13.11 0.51
N GLU A 16 1.71 13.38 1.44
CA GLU A 16 2.03 13.54 2.87
C GLU A 16 2.60 12.25 3.47
N ALA A 17 2.11 11.08 3.00
CA ALA A 17 2.61 9.79 3.42
C ALA A 17 4.07 9.54 3.02
N LEU A 18 4.61 10.30 2.04
CA LEU A 18 5.95 10.09 1.52
C LEU A 18 7.06 10.59 2.46
N ALA A 19 6.79 11.62 3.25
CA ALA A 19 7.80 12.22 4.15
C ALA A 19 8.39 11.18 5.13
N PHE A 20 7.54 10.31 5.68
CA PHE A 20 7.98 9.21 6.54
C PHE A 20 8.87 8.22 5.78
N SER A 21 8.41 7.75 4.63
CA SER A 21 9.16 6.78 3.82
C SER A 21 10.47 7.35 3.31
N ALA A 22 10.50 8.64 2.94
CA ALA A 22 11.72 9.33 2.55
C ALA A 22 12.75 9.38 3.70
N SER A 23 12.30 9.54 4.94
CA SER A 23 13.17 9.48 6.11
C SER A 23 13.80 8.09 6.27
N ILE A 24 12.98 7.03 6.19
CA ILE A 24 13.45 5.64 6.30
C ILE A 24 14.45 5.30 5.19
N VAL A 25 14.13 5.67 3.95
CA VAL A 25 14.95 5.38 2.76
C VAL A 25 16.30 6.09 2.83
N ARG A 26 16.33 7.35 3.29
CA ARG A 26 17.59 8.10 3.47
C ARG A 26 18.50 7.47 4.51
N HIS A 27 17.96 7.00 5.63
CA HIS A 27 18.76 6.34 6.66
C HIS A 27 19.32 4.99 6.18
N SER A 28 18.57 4.25 5.38
CA SER A 28 18.99 2.94 4.86
C SER A 28 19.84 3.00 3.59
N GLY A 29 19.98 4.17 2.95
CA GLY A 29 20.65 4.32 1.65
C GLY A 29 20.01 3.51 0.52
N SER A 30 18.71 3.28 0.60
CA SER A 30 17.92 2.47 -0.33
C SER A 30 17.14 3.33 -1.33
N SER A 31 16.50 2.68 -2.32
CA SER A 31 15.51 3.32 -3.19
C SER A 31 14.11 3.03 -2.67
N LEU A 32 13.17 3.94 -2.90
CA LEU A 32 11.77 3.75 -2.59
C LEU A 32 11.02 3.23 -3.82
N ILE A 33 10.30 2.13 -3.67
CA ILE A 33 9.37 1.65 -4.67
C ILE A 33 7.96 2.06 -4.25
N GLY A 34 7.31 2.92 -5.04
CA GLY A 34 5.89 3.20 -4.93
C GLY A 34 5.08 2.14 -5.68
N LEU A 35 4.39 1.29 -4.96
CA LEU A 35 3.48 0.29 -5.55
C LEU A 35 2.07 0.85 -5.56
N PHE A 36 1.60 1.22 -6.74
CA PHE A 36 0.26 1.71 -6.98
C PHE A 36 -0.65 0.53 -7.33
N VAL A 37 -1.58 0.25 -6.45
CA VAL A 37 -2.54 -0.85 -6.64
C VAL A 37 -3.85 -0.27 -7.16
N GLN A 38 -4.26 -0.74 -8.32
CA GLN A 38 -5.56 -0.47 -8.91
C GLN A 38 -6.45 -1.67 -8.65
N ASP A 39 -7.44 -1.48 -7.78
CA ASP A 39 -8.41 -2.53 -7.48
C ASP A 39 -9.29 -2.81 -8.70
N THR A 40 -9.33 -4.06 -9.10
CA THR A 40 -10.20 -4.56 -10.16
C THR A 40 -11.07 -5.73 -9.67
N SER A 41 -11.18 -5.94 -8.36
CA SER A 41 -11.96 -7.03 -7.77
C SER A 41 -13.42 -6.98 -8.20
N PHE A 42 -13.97 -5.76 -8.31
CA PHE A 42 -15.35 -5.54 -8.74
C PHE A 42 -15.62 -5.92 -10.21
N ILE A 43 -14.58 -5.99 -11.06
CA ILE A 43 -14.70 -6.41 -12.47
C ILE A 43 -14.79 -7.94 -12.56
N ASN A 44 -14.13 -8.64 -11.63
CA ASN A 44 -14.01 -10.09 -11.61
C ASN A 44 -15.03 -10.80 -10.71
N ASP A 45 -15.75 -10.05 -9.87
CA ASP A 45 -16.79 -10.58 -9.01
C ASP A 45 -18.15 -9.97 -9.44
N PRO A 46 -18.82 -10.61 -10.41
CA PRO A 46 -20.11 -10.13 -10.89
C PRO A 46 -21.11 -10.14 -9.73
N GLY A 47 -21.57 -8.95 -9.34
CA GLY A 47 -22.55 -8.78 -8.29
C GLY A 47 -23.80 -9.63 -8.57
N MET A 48 -24.12 -10.55 -7.68
CA MET A 48 -25.33 -11.37 -7.80
C MET A 48 -26.50 -10.59 -7.23
N ASN A 49 -27.29 -9.99 -8.11
CA ASN A 49 -28.53 -9.30 -7.72
C ASN A 49 -29.73 -10.24 -7.79
N ILE A 50 -30.56 -10.25 -6.73
CA ILE A 50 -31.82 -10.98 -6.70
C ILE A 50 -32.95 -9.99 -6.91
N ILE A 51 -33.56 -10.00 -8.09
CA ILE A 51 -34.74 -9.20 -8.40
C ILE A 51 -35.91 -10.15 -8.63
N ALA A 52 -36.98 -9.99 -7.89
CA ALA A 52 -38.21 -10.79 -7.98
C ALA A 52 -37.99 -12.32 -7.90
N GLY A 53 -36.99 -12.77 -7.10
CA GLY A 53 -36.70 -14.20 -6.94
C GLY A 53 -35.88 -14.85 -8.07
N GLN A 54 -35.41 -14.06 -9.03
CA GLN A 54 -34.50 -14.50 -10.07
C GLN A 54 -33.09 -13.96 -9.83
N PHE A 55 -32.08 -14.80 -10.10
CA PHE A 55 -30.67 -14.43 -10.02
C PHE A 55 -30.26 -13.75 -11.32
N TYR A 56 -29.80 -12.50 -11.20
CA TYR A 56 -29.17 -11.78 -12.31
C TYR A 56 -27.69 -11.60 -11.98
N VAL A 57 -26.84 -12.00 -12.92
CA VAL A 57 -25.42 -11.70 -12.88
C VAL A 57 -25.24 -10.39 -13.63
N GLU A 58 -24.91 -9.31 -12.91
CA GLU A 58 -24.59 -8.03 -13.52
C GLU A 58 -23.10 -7.97 -13.75
N GLU A 59 -22.69 -8.11 -15.00
CA GLU A 59 -21.30 -7.94 -15.40
C GLU A 59 -21.00 -6.43 -15.43
N ILE A 60 -20.16 -5.96 -14.51
CA ILE A 60 -19.72 -4.55 -14.49
C ILE A 60 -18.76 -4.35 -15.65
N VAL A 61 -19.24 -3.79 -16.73
CA VAL A 61 -18.43 -3.42 -17.89
C VAL A 61 -18.15 -1.92 -17.83
N LEU A 62 -16.89 -1.59 -17.53
CA LEU A 62 -16.45 -0.19 -17.55
C LEU A 62 -16.50 0.36 -18.99
N THR A 63 -17.08 1.52 -19.16
CA THR A 63 -17.05 2.26 -20.42
C THR A 63 -15.62 2.71 -20.77
N SER A 64 -15.39 3.05 -22.02
CA SER A 64 -14.09 3.56 -22.47
C SER A 64 -13.71 4.86 -21.75
N GLU A 65 -14.69 5.71 -21.43
CA GLU A 65 -14.48 6.98 -20.71
C GLU A 65 -14.07 6.71 -19.24
N GLU A 66 -14.71 5.76 -18.56
CA GLU A 66 -14.36 5.37 -17.19
C GLU A 66 -12.96 4.77 -17.12
N LYS A 67 -12.60 3.88 -18.06
CA LYS A 67 -11.25 3.33 -18.16
C LYS A 67 -10.21 4.41 -18.37
N GLN A 68 -10.47 5.37 -19.24
CA GLN A 68 -9.57 6.48 -19.50
C GLN A 68 -9.40 7.35 -18.24
N LYS A 69 -10.49 7.69 -17.56
CA LYS A 69 -10.43 8.45 -16.30
C LYS A 69 -9.62 7.75 -15.21
N ILE A 70 -9.79 6.45 -15.05
CA ILE A 70 -9.00 5.64 -14.10
C ILE A 70 -7.52 5.71 -14.48
N GLN A 71 -7.18 5.56 -15.75
CA GLN A 71 -5.80 5.64 -16.24
C GLN A 71 -5.20 7.02 -15.97
N ASP A 72 -5.92 8.09 -16.35
CA ASP A 72 -5.47 9.47 -16.16
C ASP A 72 -5.20 9.78 -14.66
N THR A 73 -6.06 9.30 -13.78
CA THR A 73 -5.88 9.45 -12.33
C THR A 73 -4.65 8.67 -11.84
N THR A 74 -4.46 7.44 -12.32
CA THR A 74 -3.28 6.63 -11.99
C THR A 74 -1.99 7.30 -12.44
N ASP A 75 -1.97 7.81 -13.68
CA ASP A 75 -0.80 8.51 -14.25
C ASP A 75 -0.49 9.79 -13.46
N ALA A 76 -1.51 10.54 -13.05
CA ALA A 76 -1.35 11.72 -12.21
C ALA A 76 -0.78 11.34 -10.82
N SER A 77 -1.25 10.25 -10.22
CA SER A 77 -0.73 9.72 -8.94
C SER A 77 0.74 9.34 -9.04
N VAL A 78 1.12 8.64 -10.10
CA VAL A 78 2.52 8.25 -10.37
C VAL A 78 3.39 9.49 -10.58
N ALA A 79 2.94 10.47 -11.37
CA ALA A 79 3.68 11.71 -11.59
C ALA A 79 3.89 12.49 -10.29
N ALA A 80 2.85 12.60 -9.46
CA ALA A 80 2.92 13.25 -8.16
C ALA A 80 3.89 12.55 -7.20
N PHE A 81 3.93 11.21 -7.20
CA PHE A 81 4.90 10.42 -6.44
C PHE A 81 6.33 10.71 -6.89
N MET A 82 6.60 10.69 -8.19
CA MET A 82 7.94 10.96 -8.71
C MET A 82 8.40 12.36 -8.36
N GLN A 83 7.52 13.35 -8.50
CA GLN A 83 7.80 14.74 -8.10
C GLN A 83 8.09 14.86 -6.59
N ALA A 84 7.32 14.17 -5.76
CA ALA A 84 7.53 14.16 -4.32
C ALA A 84 8.85 13.45 -3.94
N CYS A 85 9.26 12.39 -4.63
CA CYS A 85 10.57 11.77 -4.47
C CYS A 85 11.72 12.76 -4.77
N GLU A 86 11.61 13.53 -5.84
CA GLU A 86 12.59 14.58 -6.19
C GLU A 86 12.66 15.65 -5.10
N GLN A 87 11.50 16.14 -4.61
CA GLN A 87 11.44 17.13 -3.53
C GLN A 87 12.11 16.64 -2.24
N HIS A 88 11.99 15.34 -1.94
CA HIS A 88 12.63 14.72 -0.79
C HIS A 88 14.07 14.26 -1.02
N ASN A 89 14.63 14.47 -2.23
CA ASN A 89 15.97 14.03 -2.64
C ASN A 89 16.18 12.51 -2.44
N ILE A 90 15.21 11.71 -2.84
CA ILE A 90 15.29 10.24 -2.82
C ILE A 90 15.07 9.66 -4.22
N THR A 91 15.64 8.49 -4.47
CA THR A 91 15.37 7.75 -5.69
C THR A 91 14.05 6.99 -5.56
N GLY A 92 13.06 7.35 -6.38
CA GLY A 92 11.77 6.69 -6.47
C GLY A 92 11.65 5.82 -7.72
N ILE A 93 10.95 4.70 -7.60
CA ILE A 93 10.54 3.83 -8.71
C ILE A 93 9.05 3.58 -8.55
N ALA A 94 8.23 3.94 -9.55
CA ALA A 94 6.80 3.67 -9.53
C ALA A 94 6.48 2.36 -10.26
N ILE A 95 5.65 1.52 -9.65
CA ILE A 95 5.12 0.29 -10.24
C ILE A 95 3.60 0.33 -10.08
N VAL A 96 2.88 0.14 -11.17
CA VAL A 96 1.41 0.03 -11.18
C VAL A 96 1.04 -1.44 -11.34
N LYS A 97 0.15 -1.93 -10.49
CA LYS A 97 -0.43 -3.28 -10.58
C LYS A 97 -1.94 -3.22 -10.50
N GLN A 98 -2.59 -4.00 -11.35
CA GLN A 98 -4.05 -4.15 -11.41
C GLN A 98 -4.42 -5.54 -10.93
N GLY A 99 -5.49 -5.63 -10.15
CA GLY A 99 -5.99 -6.91 -9.65
C GLY A 99 -6.61 -6.80 -8.26
N ILE A 100 -6.71 -7.92 -7.57
CA ILE A 100 -7.20 -8.01 -6.20
C ILE A 100 -6.11 -7.51 -5.24
N PRO A 101 -6.31 -6.40 -4.51
CA PRO A 101 -5.27 -5.78 -3.69
C PRO A 101 -4.61 -6.73 -2.70
N ALA A 102 -5.40 -7.55 -2.00
CA ALA A 102 -4.89 -8.49 -1.01
C ALA A 102 -3.92 -9.52 -1.61
N GLU A 103 -4.21 -10.03 -2.81
CA GLU A 103 -3.36 -11.00 -3.51
C GLU A 103 -2.07 -10.36 -4.02
N ILE A 104 -2.19 -9.14 -4.58
CA ILE A 104 -1.04 -8.37 -5.04
C ILE A 104 -0.07 -8.14 -3.87
N LEU A 105 -0.57 -7.60 -2.75
CA LEU A 105 0.27 -7.24 -1.62
C LEU A 105 0.88 -8.45 -0.92
N LYS A 106 0.12 -9.54 -0.78
CA LYS A 106 0.66 -10.80 -0.28
C LYS A 106 1.81 -11.32 -1.16
N THR A 107 1.65 -11.25 -2.48
CA THR A 107 2.69 -11.69 -3.42
C THR A 107 3.91 -10.79 -3.36
N GLU A 108 3.72 -9.46 -3.37
CA GLU A 108 4.83 -8.50 -3.31
C GLU A 108 5.60 -8.55 -1.98
N SER A 109 4.93 -8.89 -0.87
CA SER A 109 5.58 -9.01 0.44
C SER A 109 6.70 -10.06 0.47
N ARG A 110 6.66 -11.05 -0.41
CA ARG A 110 7.72 -12.07 -0.54
C ARG A 110 9.00 -11.54 -1.16
N TYR A 111 8.92 -10.45 -1.91
CA TYR A 111 10.01 -9.94 -2.73
C TYR A 111 10.55 -8.60 -2.25
N CYS A 112 10.07 -8.10 -1.12
CA CYS A 112 10.58 -6.86 -0.52
C CYS A 112 11.15 -7.11 0.88
N ASP A 113 12.08 -6.26 1.28
CA ASP A 113 12.69 -6.31 2.60
C ASP A 113 11.78 -5.65 3.64
N MET A 114 10.91 -4.73 3.20
CA MET A 114 9.97 -4.01 4.05
C MET A 114 8.85 -3.39 3.22
N MET A 115 7.63 -3.43 3.74
CA MET A 115 6.49 -2.65 3.26
C MET A 115 6.20 -1.45 4.17
N ILE A 116 5.81 -0.33 3.57
CA ILE A 116 5.26 0.83 4.27
C ILE A 116 3.84 1.04 3.78
N VAL A 117 2.90 1.17 4.69
CA VAL A 117 1.48 1.31 4.38
C VAL A 117 0.82 2.34 5.28
N SER A 118 -0.08 3.15 4.74
CA SER A 118 -0.94 4.02 5.55
C SER A 118 -1.92 3.18 6.36
N PRO A 119 -2.13 3.45 7.65
CA PRO A 119 -3.17 2.78 8.43
C PRO A 119 -4.59 3.04 7.90
N LEU A 120 -4.75 4.07 7.06
CA LEU A 120 -6.00 4.46 6.41
C LEU A 120 -6.19 3.82 5.02
N LEU A 121 -5.22 3.01 4.54
CA LEU A 121 -5.33 2.41 3.22
C LEU A 121 -6.57 1.51 3.15
N SER A 122 -7.45 1.82 2.21
CA SER A 122 -8.68 1.09 1.94
C SER A 122 -8.99 1.18 0.46
N PHE A 123 -9.63 0.15 -0.09
CA PHE A 123 -10.11 0.12 -1.47
C PHE A 123 -11.63 0.12 -1.55
N ASP A 124 -12.32 0.07 -0.40
CA ASP A 124 -13.78 0.05 -0.25
C ASP A 124 -14.35 1.28 0.45
N GLY A 125 -13.49 2.25 0.80
CA GLY A 125 -13.89 3.49 1.47
C GLY A 125 -14.10 3.37 2.97
N GLU A 126 -13.63 2.29 3.61
CA GLU A 126 -13.65 2.13 5.07
C GLU A 126 -12.87 3.25 5.77
N GLN A 127 -13.38 3.72 6.92
CA GLN A 127 -12.78 4.80 7.70
C GLN A 127 -12.21 4.35 9.06
N ALA A 128 -12.23 3.06 9.37
CA ALA A 128 -11.59 2.54 10.60
C ALA A 128 -10.06 2.75 10.56
N VAL A 129 -9.43 2.88 11.73
CA VAL A 129 -7.97 3.08 11.83
C VAL A 129 -7.37 2.10 12.83
N PRO A 130 -6.54 1.14 12.40
CA PRO A 130 -6.28 0.78 11.00
C PRO A 130 -7.53 0.17 10.34
N THR A 131 -7.60 0.26 9.02
CA THR A 131 -8.69 -0.36 8.24
C THR A 131 -8.64 -1.89 8.37
N VAL A 132 -9.75 -2.57 8.14
CA VAL A 132 -9.80 -4.04 8.11
C VAL A 132 -8.84 -4.58 7.04
N PHE A 133 -8.73 -3.88 5.91
CA PHE A 133 -7.78 -4.22 4.86
C PHE A 133 -6.33 -4.24 5.39
N VAL A 134 -5.91 -3.17 6.09
CA VAL A 134 -4.56 -3.07 6.67
C VAL A 134 -4.35 -4.12 7.76
N TYR A 135 -5.35 -4.36 8.60
CA TYR A 135 -5.29 -5.43 9.61
C TYR A 135 -5.04 -6.80 8.99
N ASN A 136 -5.77 -7.14 7.92
CA ASN A 136 -5.59 -8.38 7.20
C ASN A 136 -4.22 -8.46 6.50
N LEU A 137 -3.74 -7.33 5.96
CA LEU A 137 -2.40 -7.25 5.37
C LEU A 137 -1.32 -7.55 6.42
N LEU A 138 -1.41 -6.98 7.63
CA LEU A 138 -0.46 -7.23 8.72
C LEU A 138 -0.41 -8.72 9.11
N ALA A 139 -1.54 -9.42 9.03
CA ALA A 139 -1.62 -10.85 9.31
C ALA A 139 -1.06 -11.73 8.19
N ALA A 140 -1.12 -11.27 6.92
CA ALA A 140 -0.81 -12.05 5.73
C ALA A 140 0.57 -11.75 5.12
N ALA A 141 1.17 -10.60 5.45
CA ALA A 141 2.45 -10.18 4.89
C ALA A 141 3.60 -11.10 5.33
N GLU A 142 4.49 -11.39 4.39
CA GLU A 142 5.67 -12.25 4.58
C GLU A 142 6.96 -11.43 4.82
N CYS A 143 6.84 -10.10 4.94
CA CYS A 143 7.92 -9.19 5.30
C CYS A 143 7.50 -8.26 6.45
N PRO A 144 8.42 -7.53 7.09
CA PRO A 144 8.09 -6.46 8.02
C PRO A 144 7.22 -5.39 7.36
N VAL A 145 6.18 -4.95 8.09
CA VAL A 145 5.29 -3.88 7.64
C VAL A 145 5.38 -2.72 8.63
N LEU A 146 5.67 -1.52 8.12
CA LEU A 146 5.62 -0.28 8.87
C LEU A 146 4.32 0.46 8.54
N LEU A 147 3.62 0.91 9.57
CA LEU A 147 2.50 1.83 9.41
C LEU A 147 3.02 3.26 9.36
N SER A 148 2.77 3.97 8.26
CA SER A 148 3.16 5.38 8.16
C SER A 148 2.20 6.24 9.00
N PRO A 149 2.73 7.22 9.77
CA PRO A 149 1.87 8.16 10.46
C PRO A 149 1.20 9.11 9.46
N GLU A 150 0.04 9.66 9.82
CA GLU A 150 -0.63 10.69 9.01
C GLU A 150 0.20 11.97 8.92
N ARG A 151 0.90 12.32 10.00
CA ARG A 151 1.81 13.46 10.05
C ARG A 151 3.16 12.98 10.55
N PHE A 152 4.16 13.10 9.71
CA PHE A 152 5.51 12.70 10.06
C PHE A 152 6.25 13.85 10.73
N GLN A 153 6.85 13.54 11.90
CA GLN A 153 7.91 14.31 12.54
C GLN A 153 9.14 13.41 12.64
N ASN A 154 10.26 13.96 13.08
CA ASN A 154 11.45 13.13 13.30
C ASN A 154 11.18 12.02 14.31
N ILE A 155 11.85 10.88 14.10
CA ILE A 155 11.84 9.77 15.05
C ILE A 155 12.98 10.02 16.03
N ASP A 156 12.64 10.40 17.26
CA ASP A 156 13.62 10.66 18.32
C ASP A 156 13.77 9.46 19.26
N GLU A 157 12.75 8.61 19.35
CA GLU A 157 12.71 7.47 20.26
C GLU A 157 11.97 6.29 19.62
N VAL A 158 12.46 5.07 19.90
CA VAL A 158 11.81 3.82 19.47
C VAL A 158 11.52 2.97 20.70
N ILE A 159 10.24 2.66 20.91
CA ILE A 159 9.78 1.77 21.99
C ILE A 159 9.56 0.38 21.42
N ILE A 160 10.22 -0.61 21.99
CA ILE A 160 10.10 -2.02 21.58
C ILE A 160 9.17 -2.73 22.53
N ALA A 161 8.02 -3.20 22.03
CA ALA A 161 7.13 -4.10 22.75
C ALA A 161 7.62 -5.55 22.61
N PHE A 162 7.85 -6.22 23.74
CA PHE A 162 8.37 -7.59 23.75
C PHE A 162 7.61 -8.46 24.76
N ASP A 163 6.96 -9.48 24.26
CA ASP A 163 6.18 -10.47 25.04
C ASP A 163 6.87 -11.83 25.21
N GLY A 164 8.13 -11.97 24.76
CA GLY A 164 8.88 -13.23 24.77
C GLY A 164 8.52 -14.18 23.62
N SER A 165 7.62 -13.82 22.73
CA SER A 165 7.22 -14.65 21.59
C SER A 165 8.28 -14.71 20.49
N LYS A 166 8.19 -15.76 19.66
CA LYS A 166 9.00 -15.86 18.44
C LYS A 166 8.75 -14.70 17.49
N SER A 167 7.51 -14.25 17.37
CA SER A 167 7.11 -13.14 16.49
C SER A 167 7.73 -11.83 16.94
N ALA A 168 7.67 -11.51 18.25
CA ALA A 168 8.30 -10.31 18.80
C ALA A 168 9.83 -10.35 18.64
N SER A 169 10.47 -11.50 18.91
CA SER A 169 11.91 -11.69 18.68
C SER A 169 12.29 -11.51 17.21
N PHE A 170 11.48 -12.03 16.29
CA PHE A 170 11.69 -11.86 14.86
C PHE A 170 11.56 -10.40 14.44
N ALA A 171 10.50 -9.71 14.87
CA ALA A 171 10.25 -8.31 14.57
C ALA A 171 11.41 -7.40 15.02
N ILE A 172 11.91 -7.60 16.26
CA ILE A 172 13.05 -6.84 16.80
C ILE A 172 14.31 -7.08 15.96
N ARG A 173 14.59 -8.33 15.60
CA ARG A 173 15.76 -8.66 14.78
C ARG A 173 15.68 -8.03 13.40
N GLN A 174 14.51 -8.06 12.75
CA GLN A 174 14.31 -7.41 11.45
C GLN A 174 14.50 -5.90 11.54
N PHE A 175 13.95 -5.27 12.58
CA PHE A 175 14.13 -3.84 12.81
C PHE A 175 15.60 -3.46 13.04
N ALA A 176 16.37 -4.27 13.79
CA ALA A 176 17.78 -3.99 14.07
C ALA A 176 18.70 -4.07 12.83
N TYR A 177 18.23 -4.68 11.74
CA TYR A 177 18.95 -4.74 10.46
C TYR A 177 18.58 -3.60 9.50
N MET A 178 17.63 -2.74 9.85
CA MET A 178 17.21 -1.58 9.06
C MET A 178 18.05 -0.35 9.32
#